data_f34afa80ac2c4e6b8040fd0e878c54c7
#
_entry.id   f34afa80ac2c4e6b8040fd0e878c54c7
#
_cell.length_a   1.000
_cell.length_b   1.000
_cell.length_c   1.000
_cell.angle_alpha   90.00
_cell.angle_beta   90.00
_cell.angle_gamma   90.00
#
_symmetry.space_group_name_H-M   'P 1'
#
loop_
_entity.id
_entity.type
_entity.pdbx_description
1 polymer ?
#
loop_
_entity_poly.entity_id
_entity_poly.type
_entity_poly.pdbx_seq_one_letter_code
_entity_poly.pdbx_strand_id
1 'polypeptide(L)'
;MQPQHPTETTFSLDQVSFSVPGRMLLKPLSLAFPAGKVCGLIGHNGSGKSTLLKMLGRHHPATSGQVRLNDRPVADWSNKAFARQVAYLPQQLPAAEGMTVRELVAIGRYPWHGALGRYGIEDREHVDEAMALVGLKPFAQRLVDSLSGGERQRAWIAMLVAQNSRCLLLDEPTSALDIAHQVEVLALIQRLSRERGLTVIAVLHDINMAARYCDHLVALRGGEVIAQGAPQAIMHGDVLQKIYGIPMGILPHPQGGAPVSFVY
;
A
#
# COMPACT_ATOMS: atom_id res chain seq x y z
N MET A 1 13.77 30.18 -4.62
CA MET A 1 12.52 29.69 -5.23
C MET A 1 12.90 28.46 -6.05
N GLN A 2 12.76 27.26 -5.48
CA GLN A 2 12.94 26.01 -6.25
C GLN A 2 11.72 25.85 -7.16
N PRO A 3 11.89 25.41 -8.43
CA PRO A 3 10.76 25.14 -9.29
C PRO A 3 9.95 24.00 -8.66
N GLN A 4 8.67 24.27 -8.40
CA GLN A 4 7.71 23.21 -8.08
C GLN A 4 7.62 22.32 -9.33
N HIS A 5 8.31 21.17 -9.35
CA HIS A 5 8.04 20.13 -10.31
C HIS A 5 6.55 19.76 -10.20
N PRO A 6 5.81 19.64 -11.30
CA PRO A 6 4.46 19.12 -11.25
C PRO A 6 4.53 17.79 -10.48
N THR A 7 3.65 17.61 -9.52
CA THR A 7 3.61 16.41 -8.68
C THR A 7 3.37 15.23 -9.62
N GLU A 8 4.43 14.50 -9.96
CA GLU A 8 4.30 13.32 -10.82
C GLU A 8 3.28 12.38 -10.18
N THR A 9 2.36 11.92 -10.99
CA THR A 9 1.28 11.05 -10.56
C THR A 9 1.63 9.61 -10.90
N THR A 10 1.67 8.73 -9.91
CA THR A 10 1.92 7.30 -10.16
C THR A 10 0.70 6.63 -10.77
N PHE A 11 -0.47 6.78 -10.15
CA PHE A 11 -1.72 6.27 -10.67
C PHE A 11 -2.72 7.40 -10.88
N SER A 12 -3.42 7.36 -12.01
CA SER A 12 -4.59 8.19 -12.27
C SER A 12 -5.78 7.32 -12.71
N LEU A 13 -6.95 7.67 -12.21
CA LEU A 13 -8.23 7.02 -12.51
C LEU A 13 -9.14 8.07 -13.13
N ASP A 14 -9.78 7.73 -14.23
CA ASP A 14 -10.74 8.58 -14.91
C ASP A 14 -12.07 7.85 -15.05
N GLN A 15 -13.11 8.34 -14.32
CA GLN A 15 -14.46 7.79 -14.26
C GLN A 15 -14.51 6.27 -14.08
N VAL A 16 -13.61 5.75 -13.24
CA VAL A 16 -13.45 4.32 -13.01
C VAL A 16 -14.57 3.80 -12.12
N SER A 17 -15.24 2.73 -12.55
CA SER A 17 -16.23 2.02 -11.74
C SER A 17 -15.95 0.52 -11.68
N PHE A 18 -16.52 -0.15 -10.69
CA PHE A 18 -16.46 -1.60 -10.59
C PHE A 18 -17.78 -2.18 -10.08
N SER A 19 -18.31 -3.14 -10.84
CA SER A 19 -19.55 -3.85 -10.52
C SER A 19 -19.36 -5.35 -10.58
N VAL A 20 -20.05 -6.05 -9.71
CA VAL A 20 -20.28 -7.49 -9.77
C VAL A 20 -21.77 -7.75 -10.09
N PRO A 21 -22.20 -8.95 -10.47
CA PRO A 21 -23.59 -9.22 -10.74
C PRO A 21 -24.50 -8.73 -9.61
N GLY A 22 -25.43 -7.85 -9.95
CA GLY A 22 -26.42 -7.26 -9.04
C GLY A 22 -25.92 -6.18 -8.08
N ARG A 23 -24.62 -5.80 -8.09
CA ARG A 23 -24.09 -4.81 -7.15
C ARG A 23 -22.93 -4.00 -7.71
N MET A 24 -23.04 -2.66 -7.60
CA MET A 24 -21.94 -1.73 -7.85
C MET A 24 -21.10 -1.59 -6.55
N LEU A 25 -19.82 -1.92 -6.62
CA LEU A 25 -18.89 -1.85 -5.48
C LEU A 25 -18.09 -0.54 -5.46
N LEU A 26 -17.78 -0.01 -6.65
CA LEU A 26 -17.21 1.33 -6.80
C LEU A 26 -18.04 2.09 -7.84
N LYS A 27 -18.54 3.26 -7.45
CA LYS A 27 -19.22 4.19 -8.33
C LYS A 27 -18.17 4.92 -9.19
N PRO A 28 -18.57 5.52 -10.34
CA PRO A 28 -17.61 6.25 -11.15
C PRO A 28 -16.83 7.27 -10.34
N LEU A 29 -15.53 7.12 -10.28
CA LEU A 29 -14.64 8.01 -9.53
C LEU A 29 -13.43 8.41 -10.37
N SER A 30 -12.96 9.62 -10.15
CA SER A 30 -11.71 10.14 -10.70
C SER A 30 -10.78 10.51 -9.56
N LEU A 31 -9.55 10.01 -9.59
CA LEU A 31 -8.60 10.08 -8.49
C LEU A 31 -7.17 10.04 -9.03
N ALA A 32 -6.26 10.72 -8.36
CA ALA A 32 -4.83 10.67 -8.66
C ALA A 32 -4.03 10.38 -7.38
N PHE A 33 -3.05 9.49 -7.48
CA PHE A 33 -2.11 9.16 -6.42
C PHE A 33 -0.75 9.81 -6.70
N PRO A 34 -0.27 10.71 -5.82
CA PRO A 34 1.02 11.38 -6.00
C PRO A 34 2.18 10.38 -5.91
N ALA A 35 3.20 10.58 -6.76
CA ALA A 35 4.42 9.77 -6.74
C ALA A 35 5.27 10.03 -5.48
N GLY A 36 5.98 9.00 -5.01
CA GLY A 36 6.91 9.08 -3.88
C GLY A 36 6.25 9.43 -2.54
N LYS A 37 4.96 9.13 -2.38
CA LYS A 37 4.18 9.39 -1.16
C LYS A 37 3.56 8.13 -0.61
N VAL A 38 3.32 8.13 0.69
CA VAL A 38 2.48 7.11 1.35
C VAL A 38 1.03 7.59 1.33
N CYS A 39 0.19 6.89 0.58
CA CYS A 39 -1.23 7.17 0.42
C CYS A 39 -2.06 6.13 1.19
N GLY A 40 -2.86 6.58 2.15
CA GLY A 40 -3.76 5.73 2.93
C GLY A 40 -5.17 5.69 2.34
N LEU A 41 -5.69 4.51 2.04
CA LEU A 41 -7.10 4.28 1.73
C LEU A 41 -7.84 4.00 3.03
N ILE A 42 -8.76 4.87 3.43
CA ILE A 42 -9.50 4.81 4.70
C ILE A 42 -11.02 4.74 4.47
N GLY A 43 -11.77 4.35 5.51
CA GLY A 43 -13.23 4.23 5.49
C GLY A 43 -13.70 2.93 6.13
N HIS A 44 -15.00 2.79 6.33
CA HIS A 44 -15.59 1.60 6.96
C HIS A 44 -15.43 0.33 6.10
N ASN A 45 -15.69 -0.84 6.70
CA ASN A 45 -15.67 -2.12 5.97
C ASN A 45 -16.72 -2.12 4.85
N GLY A 46 -16.34 -2.67 3.70
CA GLY A 46 -17.21 -2.68 2.51
C GLY A 46 -17.32 -1.35 1.77
N SER A 47 -16.51 -0.33 2.10
CA SER A 47 -16.52 0.96 1.38
C SER A 47 -15.87 0.95 0.00
N GLY A 48 -15.19 -0.16 -0.39
CA GLY A 48 -14.56 -0.29 -1.71
C GLY A 48 -13.03 -0.17 -1.71
N LYS A 49 -12.36 0.02 -0.56
CA LYS A 49 -10.88 0.21 -0.45
C LYS A 49 -10.07 -0.89 -1.12
N SER A 50 -10.27 -2.15 -0.68
CA SER A 50 -9.56 -3.30 -1.25
C SER A 50 -9.95 -3.56 -2.71
N THR A 51 -11.19 -3.26 -3.11
CA THR A 51 -11.61 -3.33 -4.50
C THR A 51 -10.83 -2.32 -5.35
N LEU A 52 -10.72 -1.07 -4.90
CA LEU A 52 -9.92 -0.04 -5.57
C LEU A 52 -8.45 -0.48 -5.66
N LEU A 53 -7.87 -0.94 -4.55
CA LEU A 53 -6.48 -1.40 -4.52
C LEU A 53 -6.24 -2.57 -5.51
N LYS A 54 -7.17 -3.54 -5.57
CA LYS A 54 -7.11 -4.67 -6.50
C LYS A 54 -7.22 -4.23 -7.96
N MET A 55 -7.96 -3.17 -8.25
CA MET A 55 -8.03 -2.60 -9.60
C MET A 55 -6.70 -1.95 -9.99
N LEU A 56 -6.06 -1.19 -9.08
CA LEU A 56 -4.71 -0.65 -9.30
C LEU A 56 -3.70 -1.77 -9.55
N GLY A 57 -3.81 -2.90 -8.83
CA GLY A 57 -2.99 -4.09 -8.98
C GLY A 57 -3.34 -4.99 -10.18
N ARG A 58 -4.33 -4.62 -11.01
CA ARG A 58 -4.83 -5.43 -12.15
C ARG A 58 -5.43 -6.78 -11.76
N HIS A 59 -5.82 -6.96 -10.50
CA HIS A 59 -6.56 -8.16 -10.06
C HIS A 59 -8.04 -8.08 -10.45
N HIS A 60 -8.58 -6.87 -10.62
CA HIS A 60 -9.93 -6.62 -11.10
C HIS A 60 -9.89 -5.63 -12.27
N PRO A 61 -10.45 -5.97 -13.43
CA PRO A 61 -10.60 -5.01 -14.53
C PRO A 61 -11.68 -3.97 -14.16
N ALA A 62 -11.51 -2.72 -14.58
CA ALA A 62 -12.57 -1.72 -14.46
C ALA A 62 -13.80 -2.12 -15.27
N THR A 63 -15.00 -1.89 -14.72
CA THR A 63 -16.26 -2.06 -15.47
C THR A 63 -16.45 -0.91 -16.45
N SER A 64 -16.08 0.31 -16.03
CA SER A 64 -16.02 1.50 -16.89
C SER A 64 -14.87 2.41 -16.49
N GLY A 65 -14.53 3.37 -17.33
CA GLY A 65 -13.44 4.30 -17.10
C GLY A 65 -12.07 3.68 -17.35
N GLN A 66 -11.02 4.39 -16.96
CA GLN A 66 -9.65 3.98 -17.27
C GLN A 66 -8.71 4.20 -16.08
N VAL A 67 -7.95 3.16 -15.72
CA VAL A 67 -6.82 3.25 -14.78
C VAL A 67 -5.53 3.39 -15.58
N ARG A 68 -4.71 4.38 -15.23
CA ARG A 68 -3.40 4.63 -15.83
C ARG A 68 -2.30 4.51 -14.77
N LEU A 69 -1.16 3.98 -15.17
CA LEU A 69 0.10 3.97 -14.42
C LEU A 69 1.12 4.77 -15.21
N ASN A 70 1.65 5.86 -14.64
CA ASN A 70 2.56 6.79 -15.33
C ASN A 70 2.00 7.19 -16.71
N ASP A 71 0.77 7.70 -16.73
CA ASP A 71 0.00 8.14 -17.90
C ASP A 71 -0.32 7.08 -18.96
N ARG A 72 0.14 5.84 -18.77
CA ARG A 72 -0.15 4.72 -19.66
C ARG A 72 -1.27 3.84 -19.07
N PRO A 73 -2.30 3.46 -19.86
CA PRO A 73 -3.33 2.55 -19.41
C PRO A 73 -2.74 1.25 -18.82
N VAL A 74 -3.22 0.83 -17.67
CA VAL A 74 -2.69 -0.39 -17.02
C VAL A 74 -2.91 -1.65 -17.86
N ALA A 75 -3.94 -1.66 -18.71
CA ALA A 75 -4.20 -2.76 -19.64
C ALA A 75 -3.12 -2.95 -20.72
N ASP A 76 -2.41 -1.88 -21.07
CA ASP A 76 -1.39 -1.89 -22.14
C ASP A 76 -0.01 -2.39 -21.67
N TRP A 77 0.16 -2.59 -20.37
CA TRP A 77 1.40 -3.11 -19.80
C TRP A 77 1.46 -4.63 -19.96
N SER A 78 2.59 -5.18 -20.41
CA SER A 78 2.83 -6.62 -20.25
C SER A 78 2.93 -6.99 -18.77
N ASN A 79 2.58 -8.24 -18.41
CA ASN A 79 2.62 -8.68 -17.02
C ASN A 79 3.99 -8.48 -16.36
N LYS A 80 5.06 -8.80 -17.09
CA LYS A 80 6.45 -8.63 -16.62
C LYS A 80 6.80 -7.16 -16.41
N ALA A 81 6.47 -6.29 -17.37
CA ALA A 81 6.74 -4.86 -17.27
C ALA A 81 5.92 -4.20 -16.12
N PHE A 82 4.65 -4.59 -15.96
CA PHE A 82 3.82 -4.11 -14.87
C PHE A 82 4.36 -4.55 -13.50
N ALA A 83 4.74 -5.82 -13.34
CA ALA A 83 5.31 -6.34 -12.11
C ALA A 83 6.67 -5.69 -11.74
N ARG A 84 7.40 -5.10 -12.68
CA ARG A 84 8.58 -4.28 -12.39
C ARG A 84 8.26 -2.86 -11.92
N GLN A 85 7.02 -2.42 -12.09
CA GLN A 85 6.55 -1.10 -11.64
C GLN A 85 5.75 -1.18 -10.35
N VAL A 86 4.96 -2.25 -10.17
CA VAL A 86 4.00 -2.38 -9.08
C VAL A 86 4.17 -3.72 -8.39
N ALA A 87 4.35 -3.68 -7.07
CA ALA A 87 4.30 -4.84 -6.19
C ALA A 87 3.02 -4.81 -5.35
N TYR A 88 2.43 -5.97 -5.09
CA TYR A 88 1.15 -6.09 -4.39
C TYR A 88 1.25 -7.07 -3.22
N LEU A 89 0.81 -6.64 -2.03
CA LEU A 89 0.66 -7.46 -0.84
C LEU A 89 -0.82 -7.67 -0.55
N PRO A 90 -1.33 -8.92 -0.63
CA PRO A 90 -2.71 -9.20 -0.29
C PRO A 90 -2.93 -9.19 1.22
N GLN A 91 -4.18 -8.97 1.65
CA GLN A 91 -4.60 -9.03 3.05
C GLN A 91 -4.27 -10.37 3.71
N GLN A 92 -4.59 -11.47 3.01
CA GLN A 92 -4.20 -12.81 3.43
C GLN A 92 -2.89 -13.17 2.75
N LEU A 93 -1.83 -13.30 3.54
CA LEU A 93 -0.53 -13.68 3.02
C LEU A 93 -0.59 -15.13 2.49
N PRO A 94 -0.02 -15.39 1.31
CA PRO A 94 0.08 -16.76 0.79
C PRO A 94 0.88 -17.67 1.73
N ALA A 95 0.65 -18.96 1.66
CA ALA A 95 1.46 -19.93 2.37
C ALA A 95 2.91 -19.89 1.86
N ALA A 96 3.86 -19.95 2.79
CA ALA A 96 5.29 -20.01 2.51
C ALA A 96 5.93 -21.22 3.23
N GLU A 97 5.15 -22.31 3.33
CA GLU A 97 5.54 -23.52 4.06
C GLU A 97 6.86 -24.10 3.55
N GLY A 98 7.74 -24.38 4.50
CA GLY A 98 9.05 -24.95 4.20
C GLY A 98 10.07 -24.00 3.58
N MET A 99 9.69 -22.73 3.32
CA MET A 99 10.62 -21.74 2.78
C MET A 99 11.40 -21.04 3.89
N THR A 100 12.67 -20.77 3.64
CA THR A 100 13.47 -19.84 4.44
C THR A 100 13.08 -18.40 4.11
N VAL A 101 13.39 -17.46 5.02
CA VAL A 101 13.20 -16.01 4.79
C VAL A 101 13.90 -15.57 3.49
N ARG A 102 15.13 -16.04 3.26
CA ARG A 102 15.90 -15.72 2.04
C ARG A 102 15.19 -16.20 0.77
N GLU A 103 14.66 -17.41 0.78
CA GLU A 103 13.95 -17.98 -0.37
C GLU A 103 12.66 -17.20 -0.65
N LEU A 104 11.87 -16.86 0.39
CA LEU A 104 10.71 -16.01 0.23
C LEU A 104 11.07 -14.66 -0.40
N VAL A 105 12.09 -13.99 0.13
CA VAL A 105 12.52 -12.67 -0.37
C VAL A 105 13.03 -12.77 -1.81
N ALA A 106 13.70 -13.88 -2.17
CA ALA A 106 14.20 -14.11 -3.53
C ALA A 106 13.06 -14.25 -4.57
N ILE A 107 11.85 -14.69 -4.17
CA ILE A 107 10.68 -14.73 -5.07
C ILE A 107 10.38 -13.33 -5.64
N GLY A 108 10.63 -12.26 -4.88
CA GLY A 108 10.49 -10.89 -5.34
C GLY A 108 11.28 -10.56 -6.61
N ARG A 109 12.33 -11.31 -6.90
CA ARG A 109 13.16 -11.09 -8.10
C ARG A 109 12.59 -11.74 -9.38
N TYR A 110 11.53 -12.55 -9.25
CA TYR A 110 10.91 -13.24 -10.40
C TYR A 110 10.59 -12.34 -11.61
N PRO A 111 10.05 -11.11 -11.47
CA PRO A 111 9.78 -10.24 -12.61
C PRO A 111 11.04 -9.85 -13.42
N TRP A 112 12.24 -10.00 -12.86
CA TRP A 112 13.49 -9.61 -13.50
C TRP A 112 14.08 -10.73 -14.34
N HIS A 113 14.14 -11.95 -13.83
CA HIS A 113 14.69 -13.09 -14.56
C HIS A 113 13.62 -14.02 -15.19
N GLY A 114 12.39 -14.09 -14.61
CA GLY A 114 11.34 -15.00 -15.06
C GLY A 114 11.65 -16.47 -14.75
N ALA A 115 10.81 -17.39 -15.25
CA ALA A 115 10.92 -18.81 -14.96
C ALA A 115 12.18 -19.50 -15.55
N LEU A 116 12.67 -19.01 -16.71
CA LEU A 116 13.82 -19.59 -17.42
C LEU A 116 15.10 -18.77 -17.22
N GLY A 117 15.03 -17.62 -16.54
CA GLY A 117 16.19 -16.78 -16.27
C GLY A 117 17.02 -17.32 -15.09
N ARG A 118 18.30 -16.94 -15.07
CA ARG A 118 19.19 -17.32 -13.98
C ARG A 118 19.17 -16.28 -12.87
N TYR A 119 18.99 -16.72 -11.64
CA TYR A 119 19.17 -15.91 -10.45
C TYR A 119 20.67 -15.57 -10.30
N GLY A 120 21.01 -14.29 -10.47
CA GLY A 120 22.39 -13.80 -10.55
C GLY A 120 22.90 -13.11 -9.28
N ILE A 121 24.06 -12.47 -9.43
CA ILE A 121 24.71 -11.70 -8.35
C ILE A 121 23.85 -10.50 -7.99
N GLU A 122 23.36 -9.75 -8.97
CA GLU A 122 22.47 -8.59 -8.78
C GLU A 122 21.21 -8.96 -7.99
N ASP A 123 20.60 -10.12 -8.28
CA ASP A 123 19.42 -10.58 -7.53
C ASP A 123 19.75 -10.86 -6.05
N ARG A 124 20.94 -11.44 -5.78
CA ARG A 124 21.43 -11.66 -4.41
C ARG A 124 21.62 -10.36 -3.66
N GLU A 125 22.21 -9.35 -4.30
CA GLU A 125 22.41 -8.03 -3.72
C GLU A 125 21.08 -7.37 -3.34
N HIS A 126 20.09 -7.40 -4.23
CA HIS A 126 18.76 -6.90 -3.93
C HIS A 126 18.06 -7.65 -2.78
N VAL A 127 18.21 -8.96 -2.71
CA VAL A 127 17.67 -9.77 -1.61
C VAL A 127 18.36 -9.44 -0.28
N ASP A 128 19.69 -9.35 -0.27
CA ASP A 128 20.47 -9.02 0.93
C ASP A 128 20.18 -7.62 1.43
N GLU A 129 20.05 -6.66 0.51
CA GLU A 129 19.66 -5.28 0.81
C GLU A 129 18.24 -5.21 1.37
N ALA A 130 17.26 -5.89 0.73
CA ALA A 130 15.88 -5.92 1.21
C ALA A 130 15.78 -6.49 2.62
N MET A 131 16.47 -7.63 2.90
CA MET A 131 16.50 -8.21 4.24
C MET A 131 17.17 -7.28 5.28
N ALA A 132 18.20 -6.52 4.87
CA ALA A 132 18.85 -5.57 5.76
C ALA A 132 17.92 -4.43 6.15
N LEU A 133 17.19 -3.87 5.17
CA LEU A 133 16.26 -2.76 5.36
C LEU A 133 15.13 -3.08 6.34
N VAL A 134 14.64 -4.32 6.34
CA VAL A 134 13.58 -4.75 7.26
C VAL A 134 14.12 -5.40 8.55
N GLY A 135 15.44 -5.45 8.75
CA GLY A 135 16.08 -6.04 9.95
C GLY A 135 16.02 -7.56 10.01
N LEU A 136 15.89 -8.27 8.89
CA LEU A 136 15.75 -9.73 8.84
C LEU A 136 17.01 -10.49 8.40
N LYS A 137 18.15 -9.82 8.22
CA LYS A 137 19.44 -10.50 7.90
C LYS A 137 19.78 -11.63 8.86
N PRO A 138 19.65 -11.49 10.20
CA PRO A 138 19.95 -12.57 11.14
C PRO A 138 19.04 -13.79 10.99
N PHE A 139 17.84 -13.60 10.39
CA PHE A 139 16.84 -14.65 10.23
C PHE A 139 16.81 -15.27 8.83
N ALA A 140 17.78 -14.95 7.96
CA ALA A 140 17.79 -15.33 6.55
C ALA A 140 17.56 -16.82 6.31
N GLN A 141 18.10 -17.69 7.17
CA GLN A 141 18.01 -19.15 7.07
C GLN A 141 16.88 -19.75 7.95
N ARG A 142 16.13 -18.94 8.68
CA ARG A 142 14.98 -19.44 9.44
C ARG A 142 13.80 -19.69 8.51
N LEU A 143 13.01 -20.71 8.86
CA LEU A 143 11.75 -20.97 8.17
C LEU A 143 10.75 -19.82 8.43
N VAL A 144 10.03 -19.40 7.40
CA VAL A 144 9.01 -18.34 7.49
C VAL A 144 7.93 -18.70 8.52
N ASP A 145 7.57 -19.99 8.61
CA ASP A 145 6.56 -20.47 9.56
C ASP A 145 6.99 -20.38 11.01
N SER A 146 8.30 -20.30 11.28
CA SER A 146 8.85 -20.15 12.64
C SER A 146 8.94 -18.69 13.10
N LEU A 147 8.57 -17.73 12.26
CA LEU A 147 8.62 -16.32 12.57
C LEU A 147 7.39 -15.88 13.38
N SER A 148 7.56 -14.86 14.22
CA SER A 148 6.43 -14.14 14.82
C SER A 148 5.60 -13.44 13.73
N GLY A 149 4.37 -13.02 14.05
CA GLY A 149 3.50 -12.32 13.10
C GLY A 149 4.16 -11.07 12.50
N GLY A 150 4.80 -10.25 13.34
CA GLY A 150 5.52 -9.05 12.88
C GLY A 150 6.76 -9.35 12.02
N GLU A 151 7.55 -10.37 12.41
CA GLU A 151 8.68 -10.81 11.59
C GLU A 151 8.22 -11.37 10.24
N ARG A 152 7.14 -12.15 10.23
CA ARG A 152 6.55 -12.68 8.98
C ARG A 152 6.05 -11.55 8.08
N GLN A 153 5.38 -10.55 8.63
CA GLN A 153 4.95 -9.38 7.87
C GLN A 153 6.13 -8.63 7.26
N ARG A 154 7.21 -8.42 8.03
CA ARG A 154 8.44 -7.81 7.51
C ARG A 154 9.10 -8.66 6.43
N ALA A 155 9.04 -10.01 6.50
CA ALA A 155 9.58 -10.89 5.46
C ALA A 155 8.83 -10.72 4.12
N TRP A 156 7.51 -10.61 4.15
CA TRP A 156 6.71 -10.31 2.96
C TRP A 156 6.98 -8.90 2.41
N ILE A 157 7.16 -7.91 3.28
CA ILE A 157 7.57 -6.56 2.84
C ILE A 157 8.96 -6.60 2.21
N ALA A 158 9.91 -7.38 2.77
CA ALA A 158 11.23 -7.56 2.17
C ALA A 158 11.15 -8.15 0.76
N MET A 159 10.27 -9.13 0.53
CA MET A 159 10.02 -9.69 -0.80
C MET A 159 9.57 -8.60 -1.79
N LEU A 160 8.63 -7.72 -1.39
CA LEU A 160 8.19 -6.60 -2.23
C LEU A 160 9.32 -5.59 -2.47
N VAL A 161 10.15 -5.31 -1.45
CA VAL A 161 11.32 -4.43 -1.59
C VAL A 161 12.34 -5.02 -2.55
N ALA A 162 12.61 -6.34 -2.45
CA ALA A 162 13.51 -7.05 -3.37
C ALA A 162 13.01 -7.05 -4.81
N GLN A 163 11.70 -6.97 -5.03
CA GLN A 163 11.11 -6.80 -6.36
C GLN A 163 11.58 -5.52 -7.06
N ASN A 164 12.05 -4.52 -6.29
CA ASN A 164 12.58 -3.25 -6.79
C ASN A 164 11.59 -2.54 -7.73
N SER A 165 10.32 -2.53 -7.33
CA SER A 165 9.24 -1.80 -8.00
C SER A 165 9.19 -0.35 -7.55
N ARG A 166 8.50 0.51 -8.31
CA ARG A 166 8.33 1.93 -7.97
C ARG A 166 7.11 2.22 -7.11
N CYS A 167 6.17 1.27 -7.06
CA CYS A 167 4.93 1.41 -6.29
C CYS A 167 4.64 0.12 -5.52
N LEU A 168 4.27 0.26 -4.25
CA LEU A 168 3.78 -0.82 -3.39
C LEU A 168 2.29 -0.63 -3.13
N LEU A 169 1.50 -1.66 -3.40
CA LEU A 169 0.08 -1.74 -3.06
C LEU A 169 -0.08 -2.71 -1.89
N LEU A 170 -0.56 -2.23 -0.76
CA LEU A 170 -0.62 -3.00 0.49
C LEU A 170 -2.07 -3.11 0.98
N ASP A 171 -2.64 -4.30 0.94
CA ASP A 171 -4.02 -4.55 1.40
C ASP A 171 -4.00 -4.94 2.88
N GLU A 172 -4.30 -3.99 3.78
CA GLU A 172 -4.32 -4.16 5.24
C GLU A 172 -3.02 -4.74 5.84
N PRO A 173 -1.86 -4.10 5.61
CA PRO A 173 -0.56 -4.68 5.99
C PRO A 173 -0.37 -4.83 7.52
N THR A 174 -1.29 -4.35 8.34
CA THR A 174 -1.18 -4.34 9.80
C THR A 174 -2.34 -5.03 10.52
N SER A 175 -3.31 -5.61 9.80
CA SER A 175 -4.59 -6.09 10.38
C SER A 175 -4.45 -7.23 11.41
N ALA A 176 -3.39 -8.04 11.31
CA ALA A 176 -3.15 -9.19 12.19
C ALA A 176 -2.05 -8.95 13.25
N LEU A 177 -1.64 -7.69 13.45
CA LEU A 177 -0.52 -7.32 14.31
C LEU A 177 -1.00 -6.59 15.57
N ASP A 178 -0.28 -6.77 16.68
CA ASP A 178 -0.44 -5.90 17.84
C ASP A 178 0.05 -4.47 17.57
N ILE A 179 -0.27 -3.54 18.46
CA ILE A 179 0.00 -2.10 18.28
C ILE A 179 1.50 -1.82 18.07
N ALA A 180 2.39 -2.51 18.78
CA ALA A 180 3.83 -2.28 18.65
C ALA A 180 4.31 -2.65 17.26
N HIS A 181 3.93 -3.83 16.77
CA HIS A 181 4.28 -4.29 15.43
C HIS A 181 3.60 -3.48 14.32
N GLN A 182 2.36 -2.98 14.53
CA GLN A 182 1.71 -2.04 13.58
C GLN A 182 2.56 -0.77 13.39
N VAL A 183 3.01 -0.17 14.50
CA VAL A 183 3.88 1.02 14.49
C VAL A 183 5.18 0.73 13.75
N GLU A 184 5.84 -0.39 14.05
CA GLU A 184 7.08 -0.78 13.37
C GLU A 184 6.92 -0.92 11.86
N VAL A 185 5.86 -1.62 11.41
CA VAL A 185 5.57 -1.85 9.99
C VAL A 185 5.24 -0.54 9.28
N LEU A 186 4.40 0.33 9.86
CA LEU A 186 4.05 1.61 9.24
C LEU A 186 5.24 2.57 9.21
N ALA A 187 6.06 2.61 10.26
CA ALA A 187 7.30 3.39 10.27
C ALA A 187 8.30 2.89 9.20
N LEU A 188 8.42 1.57 9.03
CA LEU A 188 9.22 0.97 7.97
C LEU A 188 8.72 1.39 6.58
N ILE A 189 7.42 1.28 6.31
CA ILE A 189 6.80 1.69 5.05
C ILE A 189 7.08 3.18 4.77
N GLN A 190 6.90 4.05 5.75
CA GLN A 190 7.16 5.49 5.61
C GLN A 190 8.63 5.77 5.34
N ARG A 191 9.55 5.09 6.04
CA ARG A 191 10.99 5.20 5.80
C ARG A 191 11.37 4.77 4.39
N LEU A 192 10.88 3.61 3.92
CA LEU A 192 11.12 3.11 2.56
C LEU A 192 10.62 4.09 1.49
N SER A 193 9.43 4.68 1.68
CA SER A 193 8.91 5.70 0.79
C SER A 193 9.85 6.92 0.72
N ARG A 194 10.28 7.45 1.86
CA ARG A 194 11.14 8.65 1.93
C ARG A 194 12.55 8.42 1.40
N GLU A 195 13.17 7.30 1.78
CA GLU A 195 14.57 7.02 1.42
C GLU A 195 14.74 6.57 -0.03
N ARG A 196 13.72 5.91 -0.61
CA ARG A 196 13.78 5.33 -1.96
C ARG A 196 12.87 5.99 -2.98
N GLY A 197 12.10 7.00 -2.57
CA GLY A 197 11.12 7.64 -3.45
C GLY A 197 9.98 6.70 -3.86
N LEU A 198 9.70 5.65 -3.05
CA LEU A 198 8.64 4.69 -3.35
C LEU A 198 7.27 5.30 -3.14
N THR A 199 6.39 5.12 -4.11
CA THR A 199 4.96 5.35 -3.90
C THR A 199 4.37 4.16 -3.14
N VAL A 200 3.62 4.41 -2.09
CA VAL A 200 2.90 3.36 -1.35
C VAL A 200 1.43 3.71 -1.30
N ILE A 201 0.57 2.78 -1.66
CA ILE A 201 -0.88 2.88 -1.49
C ILE A 201 -1.31 1.75 -0.56
N ALA A 202 -1.78 2.08 0.64
CA ALA A 202 -2.11 1.10 1.67
C ALA A 202 -3.56 1.24 2.15
N VAL A 203 -4.26 0.13 2.27
CA VAL A 203 -5.55 0.09 2.98
C VAL A 203 -5.26 0.06 4.47
N LEU A 204 -5.81 1.03 5.21
CA LEU A 204 -5.63 1.15 6.66
C LEU A 204 -7.00 1.28 7.35
N HIS A 205 -7.14 0.65 8.52
CA HIS A 205 -8.38 0.71 9.31
C HIS A 205 -8.33 1.79 10.38
N ASP A 206 -7.18 1.97 11.01
CA ASP A 206 -7.01 2.97 12.06
C ASP A 206 -6.69 4.33 11.45
N ILE A 207 -7.61 5.29 11.64
CA ILE A 207 -7.48 6.66 11.12
C ILE A 207 -6.33 7.42 11.78
N ASN A 208 -6.03 7.17 13.05
CA ASN A 208 -4.95 7.84 13.76
C ASN A 208 -3.59 7.34 13.24
N MET A 209 -3.47 6.02 13.00
CA MET A 209 -2.29 5.46 12.34
C MET A 209 -2.15 5.97 10.90
N ALA A 210 -3.25 6.04 10.14
CA ALA A 210 -3.23 6.59 8.78
C ALA A 210 -2.80 8.07 8.78
N ALA A 211 -3.34 8.88 9.69
CA ALA A 211 -2.99 10.29 9.82
C ALA A 211 -1.53 10.51 10.21
N ARG A 212 -0.95 9.59 11.00
CA ARG A 212 0.44 9.69 11.48
C ARG A 212 1.47 9.28 10.42
N TYR A 213 1.18 8.24 9.63
CA TYR A 213 2.16 7.60 8.75
C TYR A 213 1.97 7.86 7.26
N CYS A 214 0.81 8.38 6.84
CA CYS A 214 0.56 8.72 5.45
C CYS A 214 0.78 10.19 5.17
N ASP A 215 1.21 10.50 3.94
CA ASP A 215 1.33 11.86 3.42
C ASP A 215 0.02 12.33 2.78
N HIS A 216 -0.80 11.38 2.30
CA HIS A 216 -2.07 11.63 1.63
C HIS A 216 -3.10 10.58 2.03
N LEU A 217 -4.33 10.98 2.25
CA LEU A 217 -5.46 10.11 2.59
C LEU A 217 -6.54 10.19 1.53
N VAL A 218 -7.13 9.05 1.20
CA VAL A 218 -8.32 8.93 0.36
C VAL A 218 -9.37 8.17 1.14
N ALA A 219 -10.47 8.84 1.44
CA ALA A 219 -11.57 8.31 2.24
C ALA A 219 -12.70 7.83 1.34
N LEU A 220 -13.08 6.55 1.48
CA LEU A 220 -14.17 5.93 0.74
C LEU A 220 -15.34 5.58 1.64
N ARG A 221 -16.56 5.80 1.11
CA ARG A 221 -17.81 5.33 1.72
C ARG A 221 -18.81 4.94 0.63
N GLY A 222 -19.35 3.73 0.71
CA GLY A 222 -20.35 3.25 -0.25
C GLY A 222 -19.90 3.28 -1.72
N GLY A 223 -18.60 3.06 -1.97
CA GLY A 223 -18.02 3.07 -3.31
C GLY A 223 -17.71 4.45 -3.88
N GLU A 224 -17.81 5.51 -3.08
CA GLU A 224 -17.49 6.90 -3.47
C GLU A 224 -16.30 7.43 -2.69
N VAL A 225 -15.56 8.37 -3.29
CA VAL A 225 -14.55 9.17 -2.59
C VAL A 225 -15.27 10.32 -1.87
N ILE A 226 -15.24 10.30 -0.54
CA ILE A 226 -15.89 11.31 0.30
C ILE A 226 -14.97 12.50 0.58
N ALA A 227 -13.68 12.22 0.75
CA ALA A 227 -12.65 13.21 0.99
C ALA A 227 -11.29 12.70 0.55
N GLN A 228 -10.40 13.61 0.16
CA GLN A 228 -8.99 13.29 -0.12
C GLN A 228 -8.11 14.49 0.21
N GLY A 229 -6.88 14.24 0.59
CA GLY A 229 -5.91 15.30 0.89
C GLY A 229 -4.88 14.90 1.93
N ALA A 230 -4.12 15.88 2.40
CA ALA A 230 -3.20 15.68 3.52
C ALA A 230 -3.98 15.29 4.80
N PRO A 231 -3.37 14.55 5.74
CA PRO A 231 -4.03 14.13 6.98
C PRO A 231 -4.70 15.30 7.72
N GLN A 232 -4.08 16.47 7.76
CA GLN A 232 -4.62 17.66 8.41
C GLN A 232 -5.96 18.12 7.82
N ALA A 233 -6.18 17.92 6.52
CA ALA A 233 -7.44 18.28 5.85
C ALA A 233 -8.56 17.24 6.10
N ILE A 234 -8.20 16.02 6.46
CA ILE A 234 -9.15 14.93 6.72
C ILE A 234 -9.53 14.83 8.21
N MET A 235 -8.57 15.16 9.11
CA MET A 235 -8.74 15.04 10.55
C MET A 235 -9.58 16.19 11.14
N HIS A 236 -10.84 16.29 10.66
CA HIS A 236 -11.88 17.19 11.17
C HIS A 236 -13.12 16.39 11.53
N GLY A 237 -13.78 16.73 12.64
CA GLY A 237 -14.92 15.96 13.16
C GLY A 237 -16.05 15.75 12.18
N ASP A 238 -16.40 16.81 11.41
CA ASP A 238 -17.44 16.78 10.37
C ASP A 238 -17.04 15.89 9.17
N VAL A 239 -15.75 15.89 8.78
CA VAL A 239 -15.22 15.03 7.72
C VAL A 239 -15.23 13.59 8.17
N LEU A 240 -14.75 13.31 9.38
CA LEU A 240 -14.72 11.95 9.94
C LEU A 240 -16.14 11.39 10.15
N GLN A 241 -17.09 12.23 10.55
CA GLN A 241 -18.49 11.82 10.64
C GLN A 241 -19.07 11.45 9.27
N LYS A 242 -18.72 12.17 8.20
CA LYS A 242 -19.11 11.79 6.83
C LYS A 242 -18.50 10.46 6.40
N ILE A 243 -17.24 10.20 6.78
CA ILE A 243 -16.53 8.95 6.43
C ILE A 243 -17.08 7.76 7.20
N TYR A 244 -17.19 7.87 8.54
CA TYR A 244 -17.49 6.74 9.44
C TYR A 244 -18.97 6.66 9.85
N GLY A 245 -19.74 7.75 9.70
CA GLY A 245 -21.16 7.80 10.04
C GLY A 245 -21.45 7.99 11.53
N ILE A 246 -20.43 8.23 12.35
CA ILE A 246 -20.54 8.48 13.79
C ILE A 246 -19.85 9.79 14.17
N PRO A 247 -20.34 10.52 15.18
CA PRO A 247 -19.65 11.70 15.69
C PRO A 247 -18.29 11.35 16.25
N MET A 248 -17.27 12.13 15.89
CA MET A 248 -15.90 11.94 16.37
C MET A 248 -15.31 13.28 16.83
N GLY A 249 -14.64 13.23 17.99
CA GLY A 249 -13.87 14.35 18.51
C GLY A 249 -12.45 14.37 17.96
N ILE A 250 -11.82 15.56 17.97
CA ILE A 250 -10.44 15.75 17.55
C ILE A 250 -9.69 16.48 18.65
N LEU A 251 -8.50 15.99 18.98
CA LEU A 251 -7.56 16.62 19.91
C LEU A 251 -6.21 16.85 19.23
N PRO A 252 -5.52 17.95 19.53
CA PRO A 252 -4.12 18.12 19.13
C PRO A 252 -3.27 16.96 19.68
N HIS A 253 -2.35 16.45 18.85
CA HIS A 253 -1.42 15.42 19.33
C HIS A 253 -0.41 16.06 20.31
N PRO A 254 -0.18 15.49 21.51
CA PRO A 254 0.69 16.10 22.54
C PRO A 254 2.13 16.38 22.09
N GLN A 255 2.64 15.60 21.14
CA GLN A 255 3.97 15.75 20.57
C GLN A 255 3.99 16.49 19.22
N GLY A 256 2.89 17.15 18.85
CA GLY A 256 2.72 17.75 17.53
C GLY A 256 2.45 16.74 16.42
N GLY A 257 2.27 17.23 15.18
CA GLY A 257 1.95 16.42 14.02
C GLY A 257 0.46 16.33 13.73
N ALA A 258 -0.02 15.21 13.17
CA ALA A 258 -1.43 15.00 12.88
C ALA A 258 -2.26 14.91 14.16
N PRO A 259 -3.45 15.55 14.22
CA PRO A 259 -4.35 15.44 15.36
C PRO A 259 -4.79 13.98 15.61
N VAL A 260 -5.31 13.72 16.80
CA VAL A 260 -5.84 12.41 17.20
C VAL A 260 -7.37 12.48 17.25
N SER A 261 -8.02 11.52 16.63
CA SER A 261 -9.47 11.35 16.70
C SER A 261 -9.88 10.35 17.77
N PHE A 262 -11.06 10.56 18.36
CA PHE A 262 -11.69 9.65 19.30
C PHE A 262 -13.20 9.62 19.09
N VAL A 263 -13.83 8.53 19.51
CA VAL A 263 -15.29 8.36 19.50
C VAL A 263 -15.82 8.86 20.84
N TYR A 264 -16.95 9.59 20.82
CA TYR A 264 -17.63 10.06 22.03
C TYR A 264 -18.30 8.92 22.79
#